data_a44bdb91d5a18338f71404fa60ea308b
#
_entry.id   a44bdb91d5a18338f71404fa60ea308b
#
_cell.length_a   1.000
_cell.length_b   1.000
_cell.length_c   1.000
_cell.angle_alpha   90.00
_cell.angle_beta   90.00
_cell.angle_gamma   90.00
#
_symmetry.space_group_name_H-M   'P 1'
#
loop_
_entity.id
_entity.type
_entity.pdbx_description
1 polymer ?
#
loop_
_entity_poly.entity_id
_entity_poly.type
_entity_poly.pdbx_seq_one_letter_code
_entity_poly.pdbx_strand_id
1 'polypeptide(L)'
;CPIIDVIFGSHTHHVFEKGQVENNVLLTGGGKFGQYTGQLTVEFDHASRKVVEKSDRLFENALLPTVEEEEQWLSNLQKEAKAILEKPIFTLTKPYNKEWFHRSQLSDLFAQGLLDFTKADCAMFNAGIFVEKMNKGNISAYDIHKILPHPINSCVVYLTGNELKEVYLQSKNE
;
A
#
# COMPACT_ATOMS: atom_id res chain seq x y z
N CYS A 1 -0.16 -16.13 22.21
CA CYS A 1 1.19 -16.10 22.77
C CYS A 1 1.10 -15.55 24.19
N PRO A 2 1.56 -16.23 25.24
CA PRO A 2 1.36 -15.81 26.63
C PRO A 2 2.17 -14.57 27.04
N ILE A 3 3.02 -14.06 26.17
CA ILE A 3 3.89 -12.90 26.45
C ILE A 3 3.53 -11.66 25.60
N ILE A 4 2.47 -11.74 24.81
CA ILE A 4 1.99 -10.60 24.02
C ILE A 4 0.66 -10.14 24.59
N ASP A 5 0.56 -8.87 24.94
CA ASP A 5 -0.67 -8.26 25.46
C ASP A 5 -1.42 -7.48 24.37
N VAL A 6 -0.70 -6.84 23.45
CA VAL A 6 -1.28 -6.00 22.40
C VAL A 6 -0.56 -6.23 21.08
N ILE A 7 -1.32 -6.23 19.98
CA ILE A 7 -0.80 -6.23 18.59
C ILE A 7 -1.37 -5.02 17.86
N PHE A 8 -0.49 -4.16 17.35
CA PHE A 8 -0.85 -3.09 16.43
C PHE A 8 -0.82 -3.62 15.00
N GLY A 9 -2.00 -3.74 14.37
CA GLY A 9 -2.17 -4.15 12.99
C GLY A 9 -2.29 -2.94 12.07
N SER A 10 -1.66 -2.99 10.89
CA SER A 10 -1.79 -1.92 9.88
C SER A 10 -1.88 -2.44 8.46
N HIS A 11 -1.19 -3.52 8.11
CA HIS A 11 -1.04 -4.00 6.74
C HIS A 11 -2.36 -4.34 6.03
N THR A 12 -3.30 -4.92 6.74
CA THR A 12 -4.61 -5.32 6.20
C THR A 12 -5.63 -4.20 6.15
N HIS A 13 -5.29 -3.02 6.65
CA HIS A 13 -6.15 -1.83 6.71
C HIS A 13 -7.48 -2.02 7.48
N HIS A 14 -7.55 -3.01 8.36
CA HIS A 14 -8.74 -3.21 9.19
C HIS A 14 -8.92 -2.07 10.20
N VAL A 15 -10.19 -1.74 10.43
CA VAL A 15 -10.61 -0.79 11.48
C VAL A 15 -11.20 -1.58 12.62
N PHE A 16 -10.57 -1.51 13.80
CA PHE A 16 -11.08 -2.10 15.03
C PHE A 16 -11.52 -0.98 15.97
N GLU A 17 -12.78 -0.55 15.88
CA GLU A 17 -13.29 0.65 16.58
C GLU A 17 -13.04 0.66 18.10
N LYS A 18 -13.01 -0.51 18.73
CA LYS A 18 -12.77 -0.69 20.17
C LYS A 18 -11.70 -1.75 20.45
N GLY A 19 -10.92 -2.09 19.43
CA GLY A 19 -10.05 -3.25 19.46
C GLY A 19 -10.82 -4.57 19.38
N GLN A 20 -10.10 -5.65 19.14
CA GLN A 20 -10.61 -7.03 19.16
C GLN A 20 -9.76 -7.87 20.09
N VAL A 21 -10.34 -8.59 21.01
CA VAL A 21 -9.60 -9.46 21.95
C VAL A 21 -9.66 -10.90 21.47
N GLU A 22 -8.48 -11.47 21.21
CA GLU A 22 -8.29 -12.87 20.85
C GLU A 22 -7.27 -13.53 21.77
N ASN A 23 -7.66 -14.60 22.47
CA ASN A 23 -6.78 -15.31 23.41
C ASN A 23 -6.07 -14.38 24.41
N ASN A 24 -6.80 -13.43 24.97
CA ASN A 24 -6.30 -12.40 25.87
C ASN A 24 -5.27 -11.44 25.25
N VAL A 25 -5.17 -11.34 23.94
CA VAL A 25 -4.36 -10.34 23.20
C VAL A 25 -5.29 -9.31 22.58
N LEU A 26 -5.06 -8.04 22.82
CA LEU A 26 -5.81 -6.96 22.18
C LEU A 26 -5.21 -6.66 20.81
N LEU A 27 -6.01 -6.81 19.75
CA LEU A 27 -5.67 -6.40 18.39
C LEU A 27 -6.21 -4.98 18.15
N THR A 28 -5.37 -4.08 17.65
CA THR A 28 -5.74 -2.71 17.30
C THR A 28 -5.43 -2.44 15.84
N GLY A 29 -6.20 -1.56 15.20
CA GLY A 29 -5.96 -1.14 13.82
C GLY A 29 -6.81 0.06 13.44
N GLY A 30 -6.17 1.12 12.97
CA GLY A 30 -6.77 2.41 12.62
C GLY A 30 -7.06 2.60 11.13
N GLY A 31 -7.23 1.51 10.36
CA GLY A 31 -7.51 1.61 8.92
C GLY A 31 -6.28 2.03 8.11
N LYS A 32 -6.47 2.92 7.14
CA LYS A 32 -5.44 3.40 6.21
C LYS A 32 -5.51 4.92 6.03
N PHE A 33 -4.47 5.48 5.44
CA PHE A 33 -4.39 6.90 5.04
C PHE A 33 -4.64 7.91 6.17
N GLY A 34 -4.39 7.53 7.43
CA GLY A 34 -4.63 8.41 8.56
C GLY A 34 -6.13 8.68 8.83
N GLN A 35 -7.03 7.75 8.48
CA GLN A 35 -8.46 7.91 8.73
C GLN A 35 -8.79 8.03 10.21
N TYR A 36 -8.08 7.27 11.04
CA TYR A 36 -8.29 7.24 12.48
C TYR A 36 -6.99 7.40 13.25
N THR A 37 -7.08 8.06 14.39
CA THR A 37 -6.06 8.05 15.45
C THR A 37 -6.52 7.09 16.54
N GLY A 38 -5.69 6.09 16.87
CA GLY A 38 -5.96 5.14 17.94
C GLY A 38 -5.35 5.59 19.26
N GLN A 39 -6.11 5.45 20.34
CA GLN A 39 -5.64 5.62 21.71
C GLN A 39 -5.73 4.30 22.44
N LEU A 40 -4.58 3.66 22.65
CA LEU A 40 -4.46 2.50 23.52
C LEU A 40 -4.25 2.93 24.96
N THR A 41 -5.08 2.39 25.88
CA THR A 41 -4.92 2.52 27.31
C THR A 41 -4.58 1.17 27.90
N VAL A 42 -3.52 1.11 28.72
CA VAL A 42 -3.05 -0.10 29.38
C VAL A 42 -2.87 0.19 30.86
N GLU A 43 -3.53 -0.60 31.69
CA GLU A 43 -3.29 -0.60 33.14
C GLU A 43 -2.34 -1.73 33.51
N PHE A 44 -1.24 -1.36 34.18
CA PHE A 44 -0.18 -2.28 34.57
C PHE A 44 -0.06 -2.35 36.10
N ASP A 45 -0.24 -3.54 36.65
CA ASP A 45 -0.02 -3.80 38.07
C ASP A 45 1.46 -4.06 38.34
N HIS A 46 2.10 -3.12 39.05
CA HIS A 46 3.52 -3.21 39.41
C HIS A 46 3.82 -4.32 40.41
N ALA A 47 2.85 -4.74 41.25
CA ALA A 47 3.07 -5.80 42.23
C ALA A 47 3.12 -7.17 41.58
N SER A 48 2.15 -7.46 40.73
CA SER A 48 2.11 -8.73 39.97
C SER A 48 2.94 -8.70 38.69
N ARG A 49 3.38 -7.52 38.26
CA ARG A 49 4.09 -7.27 36.97
C ARG A 49 3.30 -7.76 35.76
N LYS A 50 1.99 -7.49 35.74
CA LYS A 50 1.09 -7.89 34.67
C LYS A 50 0.23 -6.73 34.19
N VAL A 51 -0.15 -6.80 32.93
CA VAL A 51 -1.23 -5.99 32.38
C VAL A 51 -2.56 -6.52 32.94
N VAL A 52 -3.32 -5.66 33.63
CA VAL A 52 -4.61 -6.01 34.26
C VAL A 52 -5.78 -5.52 33.45
N GLU A 53 -5.64 -4.43 32.74
CA GLU A 53 -6.66 -3.91 31.82
C GLU A 53 -6.02 -3.35 30.55
N LYS A 54 -6.73 -3.47 29.44
CA LYS A 54 -6.32 -2.89 28.15
C LYS A 54 -7.55 -2.58 27.31
N SER A 55 -7.55 -1.40 26.72
CA SER A 55 -8.64 -0.91 25.87
C SER A 55 -8.10 -0.06 24.74
N ASP A 56 -8.82 -0.05 23.62
CA ASP A 56 -8.51 0.76 22.45
C ASP A 56 -9.71 1.63 22.09
N ARG A 57 -9.46 2.83 21.62
CA ARG A 57 -10.45 3.78 21.12
C ARG A 57 -9.92 4.47 19.88
N LEU A 58 -10.72 4.49 18.83
CA LEU A 58 -10.43 5.23 17.61
C LEU A 58 -11.16 6.58 17.58
N PHE A 59 -10.44 7.58 17.10
CA PHE A 59 -10.96 8.90 16.79
C PHE A 59 -10.87 9.11 15.28
N GLU A 60 -11.98 9.43 14.65
CA GLU A 60 -11.98 9.75 13.22
C GLU A 60 -11.33 11.11 13.00
N ASN A 61 -10.22 11.14 12.25
CA ASN A 61 -9.41 12.34 12.07
C ASN A 61 -10.16 13.45 11.33
N ALA A 62 -11.07 13.10 10.42
CA ALA A 62 -11.90 14.08 9.72
C ALA A 62 -12.84 14.88 10.65
N LEU A 63 -13.11 14.37 11.85
CA LEU A 63 -13.95 15.02 12.86
C LEU A 63 -13.15 15.80 13.93
N LEU A 64 -11.82 15.69 13.90
CA LEU A 64 -10.95 16.41 14.82
C LEU A 64 -10.78 17.86 14.36
N PRO A 65 -10.61 18.81 15.30
CA PRO A 65 -10.32 20.18 14.95
C PRO A 65 -8.98 20.28 14.22
N THR A 66 -8.94 21.11 13.19
CA THR A 66 -7.72 21.41 12.44
C THR A 66 -6.88 22.46 13.14
N VAL A 67 -5.56 22.38 12.95
CA VAL A 67 -4.60 23.40 13.41
C VAL A 67 -4.19 24.23 12.21
N GLU A 68 -4.48 25.52 12.22
CA GLU A 68 -4.29 26.42 11.07
C GLU A 68 -2.85 26.44 10.56
N GLU A 69 -1.86 26.41 11.46
CA GLU A 69 -0.43 26.37 11.10
C GLU A 69 -0.06 25.08 10.35
N GLU A 70 -0.61 23.94 10.78
CA GLU A 70 -0.39 22.63 10.15
C GLU A 70 -1.06 22.57 8.78
N GLU A 71 -2.27 23.10 8.63
CA GLU A 71 -2.94 23.21 7.34
C GLU A 71 -2.17 24.08 6.36
N GLN A 72 -1.63 25.20 6.80
CA GLN A 72 -0.83 26.09 5.95
C GLN A 72 0.47 25.40 5.49
N TRP A 73 1.16 24.72 6.41
CA TRP A 73 2.35 23.95 6.08
C TRP A 73 2.06 22.83 5.07
N LEU A 74 1.00 22.03 5.32
CA LEU A 74 0.57 20.96 4.42
C LEU A 74 0.19 21.50 3.04
N SER A 75 -0.54 22.61 2.97
CA SER A 75 -0.91 23.28 1.71
C SER A 75 0.32 23.68 0.90
N ASN A 76 1.36 24.19 1.55
CA ASN A 76 2.60 24.57 0.89
C ASN A 76 3.34 23.36 0.32
N LEU A 77 3.47 22.27 1.11
CA LEU A 77 4.05 21.02 0.64
C LEU A 77 3.29 20.43 -0.56
N GLN A 78 1.96 20.47 -0.52
CA GLN A 78 1.13 20.01 -1.62
C GLN A 78 1.33 20.82 -2.88
N LYS A 79 1.47 22.16 -2.78
CA LYS A 79 1.76 23.02 -3.94
C LYS A 79 3.11 22.70 -4.56
N GLU A 80 4.14 22.52 -3.74
CA GLU A 80 5.48 22.14 -4.22
C GLU A 80 5.47 20.77 -4.89
N ALA A 81 4.85 19.76 -4.25
CA ALA A 81 4.72 18.42 -4.82
C ALA A 81 3.98 18.44 -6.16
N LYS A 82 2.86 19.17 -6.26
CA LYS A 82 2.09 19.32 -7.50
C LYS A 82 2.92 19.95 -8.61
N ALA A 83 3.66 20.99 -8.32
CA ALA A 83 4.50 21.67 -9.32
C ALA A 83 5.53 20.74 -9.97
N ILE A 84 5.98 19.72 -9.26
CA ILE A 84 6.93 18.70 -9.75
C ILE A 84 6.19 17.52 -10.39
N LEU A 85 5.20 16.98 -9.71
CA LEU A 85 4.59 15.68 -10.05
C LEU A 85 3.49 15.77 -11.10
N GLU A 86 2.77 16.90 -11.24
CA GLU A 86 1.66 17.04 -12.17
C GLU A 86 2.09 17.43 -13.60
N LYS A 87 3.39 17.56 -13.86
CA LYS A 87 3.88 17.82 -15.23
C LYS A 87 3.57 16.62 -16.13
N PRO A 88 2.92 16.84 -17.29
CA PRO A 88 2.66 15.76 -18.24
C PRO A 88 3.96 15.11 -18.74
N ILE A 89 4.00 13.78 -18.73
CA ILE A 89 5.12 13.00 -19.27
C ILE A 89 4.77 12.49 -20.67
N PHE A 90 3.53 11.99 -20.84
CA PHE A 90 3.01 11.51 -22.12
C PHE A 90 1.49 11.60 -22.15
N THR A 91 0.90 11.35 -23.32
CA THR A 91 -0.55 11.37 -23.53
C THR A 91 -1.05 10.02 -24.00
N LEU A 92 -2.12 9.51 -23.37
CA LEU A 92 -2.82 8.31 -23.78
C LEU A 92 -4.10 8.66 -24.52
N THR A 93 -4.32 8.02 -25.68
CA THR A 93 -5.54 8.17 -26.49
C THR A 93 -6.70 7.31 -25.99
N LYS A 94 -6.42 6.27 -25.23
CA LYS A 94 -7.39 5.34 -24.62
C LYS A 94 -6.94 4.95 -23.21
N PRO A 95 -7.87 4.51 -22.35
CA PRO A 95 -7.50 4.01 -21.04
C PRO A 95 -6.80 2.65 -21.15
N TYR A 96 -5.93 2.35 -20.18
CA TYR A 96 -5.31 1.03 -20.00
C TYR A 96 -5.87 0.42 -18.72
N ASN A 97 -6.70 -0.61 -18.90
CA ASN A 97 -7.36 -1.29 -17.80
C ASN A 97 -6.40 -2.24 -17.09
N LYS A 98 -6.65 -2.44 -15.80
CA LYS A 98 -6.04 -3.43 -14.94
C LYS A 98 -6.94 -4.66 -14.88
N GLU A 99 -6.35 -5.85 -14.89
CA GLU A 99 -7.01 -7.12 -14.63
C GLU A 99 -6.21 -7.90 -13.58
N TRP A 100 -6.90 -8.62 -12.68
CA TRP A 100 -6.24 -9.35 -11.62
C TRP A 100 -5.77 -10.75 -12.05
N PHE A 101 -6.60 -11.43 -12.80
CA PHE A 101 -6.41 -12.85 -13.15
C PHE A 101 -6.14 -13.08 -14.64
N HIS A 102 -6.11 -12.02 -15.42
CA HIS A 102 -5.94 -12.08 -16.85
C HIS A 102 -4.93 -11.04 -17.33
N ARG A 103 -4.36 -11.30 -18.49
CA ARG A 103 -3.53 -10.34 -19.19
C ARG A 103 -4.31 -9.06 -19.46
N SER A 104 -3.73 -7.91 -19.15
CA SER A 104 -4.32 -6.60 -19.35
C SER A 104 -3.43 -5.70 -20.19
N GLN A 105 -4.02 -4.66 -20.77
CA GLN A 105 -3.24 -3.66 -21.52
C GLN A 105 -2.24 -2.94 -20.63
N LEU A 106 -2.58 -2.69 -19.35
CA LEU A 106 -1.68 -2.07 -18.40
C LEU A 106 -0.49 -2.98 -18.06
N SER A 107 -0.76 -4.28 -17.86
CA SER A 107 0.32 -5.25 -17.61
C SER A 107 1.25 -5.40 -18.81
N ASP A 108 0.71 -5.37 -20.03
CA ASP A 108 1.53 -5.43 -21.25
C ASP A 108 2.43 -4.19 -21.39
N LEU A 109 1.89 -3.01 -21.16
CA LEU A 109 2.65 -1.76 -21.21
C LEU A 109 3.79 -1.78 -20.18
N PHE A 110 3.51 -2.22 -18.97
CA PHE A 110 4.50 -2.28 -17.91
C PHE A 110 5.58 -3.35 -18.20
N ALA A 111 5.17 -4.54 -18.66
CA ALA A 111 6.10 -5.60 -19.07
C ALA A 111 7.04 -5.10 -20.16
N GLN A 112 6.50 -4.42 -21.18
CA GLN A 112 7.33 -3.87 -22.25
C GLN A 112 8.33 -2.83 -21.73
N GLY A 113 7.88 -1.95 -20.82
CA GLY A 113 8.77 -0.98 -20.17
C GLY A 113 9.90 -1.66 -19.38
N LEU A 114 9.61 -2.73 -18.65
CA LEU A 114 10.63 -3.52 -17.95
C LEU A 114 11.63 -4.17 -18.91
N LEU A 115 11.15 -4.77 -20.01
CA LEU A 115 12.01 -5.37 -21.03
C LEU A 115 12.91 -4.33 -21.70
N ASP A 116 12.34 -3.18 -22.04
CA ASP A 116 13.10 -2.08 -22.64
C ASP A 116 14.17 -1.51 -21.70
N PHE A 117 13.87 -1.46 -20.41
CA PHE A 117 14.81 -0.97 -19.39
C PHE A 117 15.90 -2.01 -19.06
N THR A 118 15.51 -3.26 -18.83
CA THR A 118 16.43 -4.31 -18.33
C THR A 118 17.16 -5.06 -19.43
N LYS A 119 16.63 -5.05 -20.68
CA LYS A 119 17.07 -5.87 -21.81
C LYS A 119 16.99 -7.38 -21.51
N ALA A 120 16.10 -7.79 -20.62
CA ALA A 120 15.84 -9.19 -20.31
C ALA A 120 14.98 -9.86 -21.40
N ASP A 121 14.98 -11.19 -21.46
CA ASP A 121 14.22 -11.96 -22.44
C ASP A 121 12.72 -12.04 -22.09
N CYS A 122 12.39 -11.96 -20.81
CA CYS A 122 11.00 -11.94 -20.32
C CYS A 122 10.88 -11.09 -19.06
N ALA A 123 9.65 -10.65 -18.76
CA ALA A 123 9.32 -9.91 -17.55
C ALA A 123 8.20 -10.64 -16.79
N MET A 124 8.32 -10.67 -15.47
CA MET A 124 7.32 -11.23 -14.56
C MET A 124 7.11 -10.31 -13.37
N PHE A 125 5.87 -10.13 -12.98
CA PHE A 125 5.49 -9.33 -11.80
C PHE A 125 4.08 -9.71 -11.35
N ASN A 126 3.75 -9.38 -10.10
CA ASN A 126 2.42 -9.60 -9.55
C ASN A 126 1.46 -8.49 -10.02
N ALA A 127 0.26 -8.85 -10.47
CA ALA A 127 -0.78 -7.89 -10.89
C ALA A 127 -1.22 -6.95 -9.75
N GLY A 128 -1.03 -7.33 -8.50
CA GLY A 128 -1.32 -6.53 -7.32
C GLY A 128 -0.46 -5.26 -7.17
N ILE A 129 0.64 -5.13 -7.92
CA ILE A 129 1.43 -3.89 -7.91
C ILE A 129 0.65 -2.68 -8.43
N PHE A 130 -0.33 -2.91 -9.32
CA PHE A 130 -1.19 -1.85 -9.82
C PHE A 130 -2.39 -1.64 -8.90
N VAL A 131 -2.54 -0.44 -8.38
CA VAL A 131 -3.68 -0.07 -7.51
C VAL A 131 -4.88 0.35 -8.34
N GLU A 132 -4.66 1.11 -9.41
CA GLU A 132 -5.70 1.65 -10.29
C GLU A 132 -5.40 1.37 -11.79
N LYS A 133 -6.39 1.61 -12.65
CA LYS A 133 -6.20 1.68 -14.10
C LYS A 133 -5.55 2.99 -14.52
N MET A 134 -4.93 3.02 -15.69
CA MET A 134 -4.42 4.26 -16.28
C MET A 134 -5.48 4.87 -17.19
N ASN A 135 -5.91 6.09 -16.89
CA ASN A 135 -6.96 6.78 -17.66
C ASN A 135 -6.38 7.39 -18.96
N LYS A 136 -7.27 7.65 -19.95
CA LYS A 136 -6.90 8.44 -21.13
C LYS A 136 -6.60 9.89 -20.75
N GLY A 137 -5.75 10.55 -21.49
CA GLY A 137 -5.38 11.96 -21.29
C GLY A 137 -3.89 12.15 -21.04
N ASN A 138 -3.52 13.30 -20.57
CA ASN A 138 -2.16 13.56 -20.15
C ASN A 138 -1.84 12.79 -18.88
N ILE A 139 -0.75 12.06 -18.89
CA ILE A 139 -0.27 11.25 -17.78
C ILE A 139 0.95 11.93 -17.18
N SER A 140 0.90 12.15 -15.90
CA SER A 140 1.95 12.80 -15.11
C SER A 140 2.68 11.78 -14.23
N ALA A 141 3.77 12.20 -13.58
CA ALA A 141 4.44 11.38 -12.55
C ALA A 141 3.51 11.08 -11.38
N TYR A 142 2.61 12.00 -11.04
CA TYR A 142 1.60 11.80 -10.01
C TYR A 142 0.63 10.66 -10.37
N ASP A 143 0.16 10.62 -11.63
CA ASP A 143 -0.73 9.56 -12.09
C ASP A 143 -0.05 8.19 -12.05
N ILE A 144 1.22 8.13 -12.47
CA ILE A 144 2.01 6.89 -12.39
C ILE A 144 2.16 6.45 -10.94
N HIS A 145 2.47 7.38 -10.02
CA HIS A 145 2.60 7.06 -8.60
C HIS A 145 1.28 6.59 -7.97
N LYS A 146 0.14 7.15 -8.37
CA LYS A 146 -1.19 6.65 -7.95
C LYS A 146 -1.45 5.22 -8.40
N ILE A 147 -1.02 4.87 -9.61
CA ILE A 147 -1.26 3.54 -10.20
C ILE A 147 -0.30 2.51 -9.60
N LEU A 148 0.96 2.91 -9.38
CA LEU A 148 2.05 2.08 -8.89
C LEU A 148 2.72 2.77 -7.68
N PRO A 149 2.07 2.81 -6.51
CA PRO A 149 2.59 3.54 -5.34
C PRO A 149 3.68 2.79 -4.58
N HIS A 150 3.91 1.52 -4.89
CA HIS A 150 4.83 0.68 -4.13
C HIS A 150 6.29 0.99 -4.51
N PRO A 151 7.20 1.19 -3.54
CA PRO A 151 8.63 1.41 -3.78
C PRO A 151 9.32 0.07 -4.13
N ILE A 152 8.97 -0.49 -5.30
CA ILE A 152 9.48 -1.77 -5.78
C ILE A 152 10.57 -1.52 -6.81
N ASN A 153 11.73 -2.13 -6.62
CA ASN A 153 12.81 -2.12 -7.58
C ASN A 153 12.72 -3.34 -8.51
N SER A 154 12.97 -3.13 -9.80
CA SER A 154 13.16 -4.22 -10.73
C SER A 154 14.48 -4.96 -10.44
N CYS A 155 14.49 -6.26 -10.60
CA CYS A 155 15.70 -7.07 -10.55
C CYS A 155 15.79 -7.95 -11.78
N VAL A 156 17.02 -8.28 -12.21
CA VAL A 156 17.29 -9.24 -13.28
C VAL A 156 17.86 -10.50 -12.65
N VAL A 157 17.28 -11.63 -12.99
CA VAL A 157 17.74 -12.96 -12.56
C VAL A 157 18.03 -13.81 -13.78
N TYR A 158 19.01 -14.71 -13.67
CA TYR A 158 19.35 -15.66 -14.72
C TYR A 158 18.76 -17.01 -14.35
N LEU A 159 17.92 -17.55 -15.23
CA LEU A 159 17.24 -18.84 -15.06
C LEU A 159 17.55 -19.74 -16.26
N THR A 160 17.62 -21.03 -16.00
CA THR A 160 17.59 -22.04 -17.07
C THR A 160 16.17 -22.15 -17.63
N GLY A 161 16.02 -22.69 -18.83
CA GLY A 161 14.71 -22.92 -19.43
C GLY A 161 13.80 -23.83 -18.59
N ASN A 162 14.37 -24.77 -17.82
CA ASN A 162 13.60 -25.62 -16.90
C ASN A 162 13.10 -24.85 -15.71
N GLU A 163 13.90 -24.03 -15.06
CA GLU A 163 13.51 -23.18 -13.94
C GLU A 163 12.45 -22.17 -14.37
N LEU A 164 12.61 -21.53 -15.52
CA LEU A 164 11.60 -20.62 -16.07
C LEU A 164 10.25 -21.32 -16.31
N LYS A 165 10.29 -22.56 -16.81
CA LYS A 165 9.09 -23.38 -17.00
C LYS A 165 8.40 -23.69 -15.68
N GLU A 166 9.15 -24.00 -14.62
CA GLU A 166 8.60 -24.25 -13.28
C GLU A 166 7.93 -23.00 -12.71
N VAL A 167 8.62 -21.86 -12.76
CA VAL A 167 8.06 -20.57 -12.32
C VAL A 167 6.75 -20.24 -13.04
N TYR A 168 6.73 -20.43 -14.38
CA TYR A 168 5.51 -20.22 -15.17
C TYR A 168 4.36 -21.15 -14.78
N LEU A 169 4.66 -22.44 -14.52
CA LEU A 169 3.63 -23.39 -14.10
C LEU A 169 3.08 -23.08 -12.71
N GLN A 170 3.95 -22.69 -11.78
CA GLN A 170 3.53 -22.26 -10.43
C GLN A 170 2.64 -21.04 -10.49
N SER A 171 2.98 -20.04 -11.30
CA SER A 171 2.17 -18.82 -11.44
C SER A 171 0.75 -19.03 -12.00
N LYS A 172 0.44 -20.21 -12.50
CA LYS A 172 -0.90 -20.57 -12.99
C LYS A 172 -1.76 -21.31 -11.98
N ASN A 173 -1.17 -21.75 -10.87
CA ASN A 173 -1.86 -22.55 -9.86
C ASN A 173 -2.29 -21.70 -8.64
N GLU A 174 -2.02 -20.40 -8.65
CA GLU A 174 -2.49 -19.40 -7.70
C GLU A 174 -3.62 -18.57 -8.34
#